data_1f3977dab2a8cc26c7140b04b10015f6
#
_entry.id   1f3977dab2a8cc26c7140b04b10015f6
#
_cell.length_a   1.000
_cell.length_b   1.000
_cell.length_c   1.000
_cell.angle_alpha   90.00
_cell.angle_beta   90.00
_cell.angle_gamma   90.00
#
_symmetry.space_group_name_H-M   'P 1'
#
loop_
_entity.id
_entity.type
_entity.pdbx_description
1 polymer ?
#
loop_
_entity_poly.entity_id
_entity_poly.type
_entity_poly.pdbx_seq_one_letter_code
_entity_poly.pdbx_strand_id
1 'polypeptide(L)'
;MSALLISGIHHVSMKCDDDRVFEKAISFYTDILGFTVKRSWADGIFLQSGTACIEIFKNGAGIRELGAVRHFALATDKVDELAAKIEAAGYEVFIKPKNIVIPSEPALHARMAFFYGPLGEQVELFEGLD
;
A
#
# COMPACT_ATOMS: atom_id res chain seq x y z
N MET A 1 -30.45 11.55 13.50
CA MET A 1 -29.36 10.95 12.73
C MET A 1 -28.04 11.38 13.34
N SER A 2 -27.19 10.43 13.64
CA SER A 2 -25.87 10.75 14.19
C SER A 2 -24.86 10.91 13.06
N ALA A 3 -23.99 11.89 13.18
CA ALA A 3 -22.88 12.08 12.27
C ALA A 3 -21.70 11.24 12.76
N LEU A 4 -20.93 10.73 11.83
CA LEU A 4 -19.70 10.04 12.16
C LEU A 4 -18.66 11.09 12.61
N LEU A 5 -17.99 10.84 13.73
CA LEU A 5 -16.89 11.68 14.16
C LEU A 5 -15.66 11.48 13.29
N ILE A 6 -15.45 10.25 12.83
CA ILE A 6 -14.36 9.90 11.93
C ILE A 6 -14.96 9.18 10.74
N SER A 7 -14.64 9.60 9.52
CA SER A 7 -15.22 9.03 8.30
C SER A 7 -14.33 8.00 7.62
N GLY A 8 -13.07 7.85 8.08
CA GLY A 8 -12.17 6.87 7.49
C GLY A 8 -10.72 7.25 7.73
N ILE A 9 -9.83 6.55 7.05
CA ILE A 9 -8.40 6.89 7.03
C ILE A 9 -8.16 7.77 5.80
N HIS A 10 -7.60 8.97 6.00
CA HIS A 10 -7.39 9.92 4.92
C HIS A 10 -6.19 9.51 4.04
N HIS A 11 -5.08 9.17 4.66
CA HIS A 11 -3.89 8.77 3.92
C HIS A 11 -2.93 7.99 4.80
N VAL A 12 -2.01 7.29 4.14
CA VAL A 12 -0.84 6.64 4.75
C VAL A 12 0.37 7.49 4.38
N SER A 13 1.19 7.85 5.35
CA SER A 13 2.38 8.67 5.12
C SER A 13 3.63 7.83 5.31
N MET A 14 4.55 7.95 4.36
CA MET A 14 5.83 7.25 4.37
C MET A 14 6.94 8.25 4.12
N LYS A 15 8.16 7.92 4.57
CA LYS A 15 9.32 8.77 4.37
C LYS A 15 10.49 7.97 3.83
N CYS A 16 11.30 8.61 3.01
CA CYS A 16 12.60 8.11 2.58
C CYS A 16 13.62 9.24 2.65
N ASP A 17 14.90 8.88 2.65
CA ASP A 17 15.99 9.85 2.76
C ASP A 17 16.88 9.87 1.51
N ASP A 18 16.43 9.29 0.42
CA ASP A 18 17.21 9.14 -0.80
C ASP A 18 16.33 9.49 -2.00
N ASP A 19 16.81 10.42 -2.82
CA ASP A 19 16.05 10.88 -3.99
C ASP A 19 15.76 9.75 -4.98
N ARG A 20 16.68 8.78 -5.13
CA ARG A 20 16.47 7.65 -6.04
C ARG A 20 15.36 6.73 -5.53
N VAL A 21 15.33 6.50 -4.22
CA VAL A 21 14.27 5.70 -3.60
C VAL A 21 12.93 6.42 -3.75
N PHE A 22 12.93 7.74 -3.57
CA PHE A 22 11.73 8.56 -3.74
C PHE A 22 11.16 8.43 -5.16
N GLU A 23 12.01 8.60 -6.18
CA GLU A 23 11.58 8.48 -7.58
C GLU A 23 11.11 7.07 -7.90
N LYS A 24 11.81 6.08 -7.37
CA LYS A 24 11.44 4.68 -7.56
C LYS A 24 10.08 4.38 -6.93
N ALA A 25 9.81 4.95 -5.76
CA ALA A 25 8.52 4.80 -5.09
C ALA A 25 7.39 5.41 -5.91
N ILE A 26 7.60 6.61 -6.45
CA ILE A 26 6.60 7.25 -7.31
C ILE A 26 6.30 6.36 -8.51
N SER A 27 7.33 5.88 -9.19
CA SER A 27 7.16 5.00 -10.35
C SER A 27 6.42 3.72 -9.99
N PHE A 28 6.75 3.13 -8.85
CA PHE A 28 6.08 1.92 -8.40
C PHE A 28 4.58 2.13 -8.21
N TYR A 29 4.21 3.14 -7.45
CA TYR A 29 2.80 3.38 -7.15
C TYR A 29 2.02 3.88 -8.35
N THR A 30 2.63 4.68 -9.24
CA THR A 30 1.94 5.18 -10.41
C THR A 30 1.93 4.19 -11.57
N ASP A 31 3.09 3.65 -11.95
CA ASP A 31 3.20 2.82 -13.16
C ASP A 31 2.73 1.39 -12.92
N ILE A 32 2.96 0.85 -11.73
CA ILE A 32 2.62 -0.54 -11.43
C ILE A 32 1.25 -0.65 -10.78
N LEU A 33 0.98 0.17 -9.75
CA LEU A 33 -0.27 0.08 -9.02
C LEU A 33 -1.36 1.03 -9.53
N GLY A 34 -1.04 1.92 -10.46
CA GLY A 34 -2.04 2.75 -11.12
C GLY A 34 -2.51 3.96 -10.33
N PHE A 35 -1.74 4.38 -9.32
CA PHE A 35 -2.04 5.62 -8.61
C PHE A 35 -1.78 6.81 -9.52
N THR A 36 -2.49 7.91 -9.27
CA THR A 36 -2.26 9.17 -9.98
C THR A 36 -1.72 10.21 -9.01
N VAL A 37 -0.93 11.15 -9.53
CA VAL A 37 -0.40 12.25 -8.73
C VAL A 37 -1.52 13.24 -8.47
N LYS A 38 -1.85 13.45 -7.19
CA LYS A 38 -2.85 14.45 -6.81
C LYS A 38 -2.22 15.82 -6.61
N ARG A 39 -1.06 15.85 -5.97
CA ARG A 39 -0.26 17.07 -5.80
C ARG A 39 1.16 16.70 -5.41
N SER A 40 2.08 17.64 -5.63
CA SER A 40 3.48 17.48 -5.24
C SER A 40 4.02 18.81 -4.74
N TRP A 41 5.09 18.73 -3.96
CA TRP A 41 5.78 19.91 -3.43
C TRP A 41 7.26 19.58 -3.28
N ALA A 42 8.06 20.53 -2.78
CA ALA A 42 9.52 20.36 -2.76
C ALA A 42 9.98 19.07 -2.06
N ASP A 43 9.34 18.68 -0.95
CA ASP A 43 9.79 17.55 -0.13
C ASP A 43 8.90 16.32 -0.23
N GLY A 44 7.88 16.32 -1.09
CA GLY A 44 6.98 15.16 -1.09
C GLY A 44 6.00 15.12 -2.24
N ILE A 45 5.19 14.07 -2.23
CA ILE A 45 4.17 13.83 -3.24
C ILE A 45 2.96 13.15 -2.58
N PHE A 46 1.78 13.42 -3.12
CA PHE A 46 0.53 12.83 -2.68
C PHE A 46 -0.11 12.10 -3.86
N LEU A 47 -0.29 10.79 -3.70
CA LEU A 47 -0.79 9.90 -4.74
C LEU A 47 -2.16 9.37 -4.34
N GLN A 48 -3.01 9.12 -5.33
CA GLN A 48 -4.38 8.66 -5.06
C GLN A 48 -4.82 7.62 -6.09
N SER A 49 -5.52 6.59 -5.59
CA SER A 49 -6.25 5.64 -6.43
C SER A 49 -7.56 5.32 -5.71
N GLY A 50 -8.69 5.72 -6.32
CA GLY A 50 -9.98 5.61 -5.64
C GLY A 50 -9.95 6.41 -4.34
N THR A 51 -10.27 5.77 -3.23
CA THR A 51 -10.19 6.39 -1.89
C THR A 51 -8.84 6.15 -1.21
N ALA A 52 -7.94 5.37 -1.83
CA ALA A 52 -6.62 5.11 -1.27
C ALA A 52 -5.70 6.28 -1.54
N CYS A 53 -5.14 6.87 -0.49
CA CYS A 53 -4.23 8.00 -0.60
C CYS A 53 -2.91 7.66 0.08
N ILE A 54 -1.81 7.93 -0.60
CA ILE A 54 -0.46 7.68 -0.10
C ILE A 54 0.34 8.96 -0.24
N GLU A 55 0.99 9.33 0.86
CA GLU A 55 1.86 10.50 0.92
C GLU A 55 3.30 10.02 1.12
N ILE A 56 4.22 10.51 0.31
CA ILE A 56 5.62 10.11 0.43
C ILE A 56 6.46 11.38 0.55
N PHE A 57 7.27 11.44 1.63
CA PHE A 57 8.22 12.51 1.85
C PHE A 57 9.63 12.02 1.57
N LYS A 58 10.48 12.90 1.05
CA LYS A 58 11.89 12.58 0.79
C LYS A 58 12.86 13.14 1.80
N ASN A 59 12.36 13.72 2.88
CA ASN A 59 13.16 14.32 3.94
C ASN A 59 13.19 13.50 5.22
N GLY A 60 13.07 12.17 5.09
CA GLY A 60 13.06 11.28 6.24
C GLY A 60 14.45 11.03 6.80
N ALA A 61 14.48 10.45 8.00
CA ALA A 61 15.72 10.12 8.71
C ALA A 61 16.26 8.72 8.39
N GLY A 62 15.62 7.98 7.51
CA GLY A 62 16.12 6.70 7.04
C GLY A 62 15.94 5.51 7.98
N ILE A 63 15.15 5.63 9.04
CA ILE A 63 14.88 4.50 9.91
C ILE A 63 13.82 3.61 9.27
N ARG A 64 14.12 2.32 9.18
CA ARG A 64 13.26 1.36 8.49
C ARG A 64 12.76 0.24 9.38
N GLU A 65 12.65 0.50 10.66
CA GLU A 65 12.13 -0.48 11.59
C GLU A 65 10.60 -0.50 11.54
N LEU A 66 10.04 -1.70 11.72
CA LEU A 66 8.60 -1.84 11.84
C LEU A 66 8.17 -1.31 13.19
N GLY A 67 7.20 -0.39 13.18
CA GLY A 67 6.60 0.15 14.38
C GLY A 67 5.33 -0.58 14.76
N ALA A 68 4.46 0.09 15.51
CA ALA A 68 3.16 -0.46 15.90
C ALA A 68 2.28 -0.73 14.67
N VAL A 69 2.33 0.15 13.66
CA VAL A 69 1.68 -0.10 12.38
C VAL A 69 2.58 -1.01 11.57
N ARG A 70 2.09 -2.23 11.27
CA ARG A 70 2.90 -3.28 10.65
C ARG A 70 2.80 -3.28 9.13
N HIS A 71 1.63 -3.02 8.62
CA HIS A 71 1.39 -2.96 7.17
C HIS A 71 0.12 -2.17 6.92
N PHE A 72 -0.13 -1.88 5.65
CA PHE A 72 -1.44 -1.42 5.22
C PHE A 72 -1.91 -2.30 4.07
N ALA A 73 -3.23 -2.38 3.89
CA ALA A 73 -3.83 -3.21 2.87
C ALA A 73 -4.47 -2.34 1.80
N LEU A 74 -4.29 -2.76 0.54
CA LEU A 74 -4.95 -2.17 -0.61
C LEU A 74 -6.08 -3.09 -1.04
N ALA A 75 -7.29 -2.56 -1.11
CA ALA A 75 -8.44 -3.32 -1.56
C ALA A 75 -8.38 -3.48 -3.07
N THR A 76 -8.54 -4.72 -3.55
CA THR A 76 -8.51 -5.02 -4.97
C THR A 76 -9.27 -6.31 -5.23
N ASP A 77 -9.87 -6.44 -6.41
CA ASP A 77 -10.43 -7.70 -6.88
C ASP A 77 -9.48 -8.40 -7.87
N LYS A 78 -8.22 -7.97 -7.91
CA LYS A 78 -7.21 -8.47 -8.87
C LYS A 78 -5.91 -8.84 -8.16
N VAL A 79 -6.02 -9.61 -7.08
CA VAL A 79 -4.86 -9.98 -6.25
C VAL A 79 -3.77 -10.69 -7.08
N ASP A 80 -4.16 -11.71 -7.85
CA ASP A 80 -3.21 -12.49 -8.64
C ASP A 80 -2.53 -11.67 -9.72
N GLU A 81 -3.32 -10.88 -10.43
CA GLU A 81 -2.81 -10.04 -11.52
C GLU A 81 -1.82 -9.00 -11.01
N LEU A 82 -2.14 -8.35 -9.89
CA LEU A 82 -1.26 -7.36 -9.30
C LEU A 82 0.00 -8.01 -8.73
N ALA A 83 -0.12 -9.14 -8.06
CA ALA A 83 1.04 -9.85 -7.53
C ALA A 83 2.02 -10.22 -8.63
N ALA A 84 1.51 -10.73 -9.77
CA ALA A 84 2.35 -11.06 -10.91
C ALA A 84 3.04 -9.82 -11.49
N LYS A 85 2.31 -8.71 -11.58
CA LYS A 85 2.86 -7.45 -12.09
C LYS A 85 3.93 -6.89 -11.17
N ILE A 86 3.74 -7.00 -9.86
CA ILE A 86 4.71 -6.56 -8.86
C ILE A 86 5.98 -7.41 -8.95
N GLU A 87 5.86 -8.72 -9.05
CA GLU A 87 7.01 -9.62 -9.20
C GLU A 87 7.77 -9.33 -10.50
N ALA A 88 7.05 -9.11 -11.59
CA ALA A 88 7.67 -8.80 -12.89
C ALA A 88 8.45 -7.49 -12.84
N ALA A 89 8.05 -6.56 -11.97
CA ALA A 89 8.73 -5.29 -11.78
C ALA A 89 9.94 -5.40 -10.85
N GLY A 90 10.23 -6.59 -10.30
CA GLY A 90 11.41 -6.84 -9.47
C GLY A 90 11.18 -6.68 -7.97
N TYR A 91 9.94 -6.63 -7.52
CA TYR A 91 9.65 -6.53 -6.09
C TYR A 91 9.25 -7.90 -5.54
N GLU A 92 9.56 -8.12 -4.28
CA GLU A 92 9.31 -9.42 -3.66
C GLU A 92 7.89 -9.54 -3.15
N VAL A 93 7.15 -10.54 -3.65
CA VAL A 93 5.87 -10.96 -3.09
C VAL A 93 6.21 -12.07 -2.09
N PHE A 94 6.25 -11.72 -0.79
CA PHE A 94 6.71 -12.67 0.22
C PHE A 94 5.61 -13.59 0.73
N ILE A 95 4.33 -13.23 0.53
CA ILE A 95 3.21 -14.15 0.69
C ILE A 95 2.48 -14.18 -0.65
N LYS A 96 2.57 -15.32 -1.33
CA LYS A 96 1.95 -15.49 -2.64
C LYS A 96 0.43 -15.48 -2.52
N PRO A 97 -0.30 -15.11 -3.60
CA PRO A 97 -1.76 -15.09 -3.56
C PRO A 97 -2.33 -16.40 -3.03
N LYS A 98 -3.21 -16.28 -2.07
CA LYS A 98 -3.88 -17.45 -1.49
C LYS A 98 -5.21 -17.04 -0.85
N ASN A 99 -6.10 -18.00 -0.75
CA ASN A 99 -7.34 -17.83 -0.01
C ASN A 99 -7.09 -18.10 1.46
N ILE A 100 -7.66 -17.29 2.32
CA ILE A 100 -7.56 -17.43 3.77
C ILE A 100 -8.95 -17.37 4.38
N VAL A 101 -9.08 -17.93 5.57
CA VAL A 101 -10.25 -17.77 6.42
C VAL A 101 -9.79 -17.16 7.72
N ILE A 102 -10.29 -15.97 8.04
CA ILE A 102 -10.03 -15.36 9.34
C ILE A 102 -11.12 -15.89 10.27
N PRO A 103 -10.75 -16.59 11.37
CA PRO A 103 -11.73 -17.25 12.23
C PRO A 103 -12.40 -16.27 13.20
N SER A 104 -12.88 -15.18 12.65
CA SER A 104 -13.68 -14.21 13.38
C SER A 104 -15.14 -14.67 13.43
N GLU A 105 -15.98 -13.93 14.15
CA GLU A 105 -17.40 -14.26 14.25
C GLU A 105 -18.22 -13.07 13.75
N PRO A 106 -18.78 -13.13 12.52
CA PRO A 106 -18.69 -14.25 11.56
C PRO A 106 -17.30 -14.40 10.95
N ALA A 107 -16.99 -15.59 10.43
CA ALA A 107 -15.73 -15.82 9.75
C ALA A 107 -15.62 -14.99 8.49
N LEU A 108 -14.42 -14.51 8.17
CA LEU A 108 -14.15 -13.72 6.99
C LEU A 108 -13.32 -14.55 6.00
N HIS A 109 -13.84 -14.69 4.79
CA HIS A 109 -13.14 -15.34 3.69
C HIS A 109 -12.51 -14.26 2.81
N ALA A 110 -11.25 -14.43 2.48
CA ALA A 110 -10.53 -13.44 1.69
C ALA A 110 -9.47 -14.10 0.81
N ARG A 111 -9.10 -13.41 -0.26
CA ARG A 111 -7.90 -13.72 -1.03
C ARG A 111 -6.91 -12.61 -0.83
N MET A 112 -5.65 -12.96 -0.59
CA MET A 112 -4.66 -11.96 -0.21
C MET A 112 -3.27 -12.32 -0.72
N ALA A 113 -2.40 -11.33 -0.73
CA ALA A 113 -0.96 -11.47 -0.97
C ALA A 113 -0.26 -10.35 -0.21
N PHE A 114 1.03 -10.54 0.08
CA PHE A 114 1.86 -9.49 0.69
C PHE A 114 3.11 -9.28 -0.14
N PHE A 115 3.53 -8.04 -0.25
CA PHE A 115 4.77 -7.69 -0.92
C PHE A 115 5.51 -6.60 -0.14
N TYR A 116 6.82 -6.46 -0.45
CA TYR A 116 7.60 -5.33 0.05
C TYR A 116 7.63 -4.25 -1.04
N GLY A 117 7.24 -3.05 -0.67
CA GLY A 117 7.31 -1.91 -1.56
C GLY A 117 8.72 -1.32 -1.64
N PRO A 118 8.91 -0.28 -2.46
CA PRO A 118 10.24 0.29 -2.70
C PRO A 118 10.90 0.94 -1.48
N LEU A 119 10.14 1.27 -0.44
CA LEU A 119 10.68 1.80 0.81
C LEU A 119 10.91 0.72 1.86
N GLY A 120 10.69 -0.55 1.52
CA GLY A 120 10.72 -1.66 2.48
C GLY A 120 9.40 -1.84 3.22
N GLU A 121 8.39 -1.08 2.86
CA GLU A 121 7.08 -1.16 3.49
C GLU A 121 6.38 -2.46 3.14
N GLN A 122 5.68 -3.04 4.12
CA GLN A 122 4.87 -4.22 3.90
C GLN A 122 3.47 -3.79 3.46
N VAL A 123 3.03 -4.29 2.32
CA VAL A 123 1.74 -3.95 1.75
C VAL A 123 0.98 -5.24 1.47
N GLU A 124 -0.28 -5.26 1.88
CA GLU A 124 -1.18 -6.38 1.60
C GLU A 124 -2.12 -6.04 0.45
N LEU A 125 -2.30 -6.99 -0.46
CA LEU A 125 -3.38 -6.94 -1.44
C LEU A 125 -4.52 -7.78 -0.88
N PHE A 126 -5.71 -7.21 -0.82
CA PHE A 126 -6.80 -7.83 -0.08
C PHE A 126 -8.12 -7.77 -0.84
N GLU A 127 -8.74 -8.95 -1.00
CA GLU A 127 -10.06 -9.09 -1.61
C GLU A 127 -10.96 -9.84 -0.65
N GLY A 128 -12.04 -9.19 -0.18
CA GLY A 128 -13.06 -9.89 0.58
C GLY A 128 -13.90 -10.77 -0.35
N LEU A 129 -14.11 -12.03 0.05
CA LEU A 129 -14.84 -13.01 -0.77
C LEU A 129 -16.27 -13.25 -0.27
N ASP A 130 -16.63 -12.72 0.88
CA ASP A 130 -17.98 -12.88 1.46
C ASP A 130 -18.95 -11.83 0.93
#